data_064dc46d69a0dc6dc44003d473a51580
#
_entry.id   064dc46d69a0dc6dc44003d473a51580
#
_cell.length_a   1.000
_cell.length_b   1.000
_cell.length_c   1.000
_cell.angle_alpha   90.00
_cell.angle_beta   90.00
_cell.angle_gamma   90.00
#
_symmetry.space_group_name_H-M   'P 1'
#
loop_
_entity.id
_entity.type
_entity.pdbx_description
1 polymer ?
#
loop_
_entity_poly.entity_id
_entity_poly.type
_entity_poly.pdbx_seq_one_letter_code
_entity_poly.pdbx_strand_id
1 'polypeptide(L)'
;SERVRFEKAMLKAFKVLQENPEYGGKVYSLTPDFDGAKNPNKISDEEYKRLVKAHVMFKDMDADPYLKSAGISSDWPYGRGCWQSDDKQCIIWFGEEDQLRIMCMKKGTKLNEVFTRLKGMLDTAESIDGVKFARSDKYGYVTSCPSNLGTGMRASVHIKIPNLTSDGTDKKAKAIAGPLGLSVRGVGGEHTPIGADGT
;
A
#
# COMPACT_ATOMS: atom_id res chain seq x y z
N SER A 1 -3.50 -18.44 12.76
CA SER A 1 -4.45 -17.33 12.84
C SER A 1 -5.12 -17.06 11.49
N GLU A 2 -6.23 -16.30 11.48
CA GLU A 2 -6.93 -15.91 10.26
C GLU A 2 -6.03 -15.09 9.32
N ARG A 3 -5.15 -14.28 9.88
CA ARG A 3 -4.18 -13.49 9.09
C ARG A 3 -3.21 -14.38 8.31
N VAL A 4 -2.72 -15.45 8.92
CA VAL A 4 -1.86 -16.45 8.24
C VAL A 4 -2.64 -17.19 7.15
N ARG A 5 -3.92 -17.50 7.41
CA ARG A 5 -4.80 -18.12 6.39
C ARG A 5 -4.98 -17.20 5.19
N PHE A 6 -5.17 -15.91 5.44
CA PHE A 6 -5.26 -14.90 4.39
C PHE A 6 -3.93 -14.75 3.61
N GLU A 7 -2.78 -14.70 4.30
CA GLU A 7 -1.47 -14.71 3.64
C GLU A 7 -1.32 -15.91 2.70
N LYS A 8 -1.66 -17.12 3.18
CA LYS A 8 -1.62 -18.33 2.34
C LYS A 8 -2.49 -18.23 1.09
N ALA A 9 -3.66 -17.60 1.18
CA ALA A 9 -4.52 -17.34 0.02
C ALA A 9 -3.85 -16.34 -0.94
N MET A 10 -3.30 -15.24 -0.43
CA MET A 10 -2.62 -14.23 -1.23
C MET A 10 -1.34 -14.73 -1.89
N LEU A 11 -0.63 -15.70 -1.31
CA LEU A 11 0.50 -16.34 -1.98
C LEU A 11 0.13 -16.98 -3.32
N LYS A 12 -1.12 -17.44 -3.48
CA LYS A 12 -1.62 -17.95 -4.77
C LYS A 12 -1.75 -16.80 -5.79
N ALA A 13 -2.29 -15.65 -5.39
CA ALA A 13 -2.37 -14.46 -6.24
C ALA A 13 -0.98 -13.95 -6.63
N PHE A 14 -0.06 -13.89 -5.67
CA PHE A 14 1.32 -13.47 -5.93
C PHE A 14 2.04 -14.41 -6.91
N LYS A 15 1.76 -15.71 -6.86
CA LYS A 15 2.28 -16.65 -7.87
C LYS A 15 1.78 -16.32 -9.27
N VAL A 16 0.49 -16.01 -9.43
CA VAL A 16 -0.07 -15.57 -10.72
C VAL A 16 0.60 -14.29 -11.22
N LEU A 17 0.81 -13.31 -10.32
CA LEU A 17 1.53 -12.08 -10.67
C LEU A 17 2.99 -12.34 -11.05
N GLN A 18 3.68 -13.25 -10.35
CA GLN A 18 5.06 -13.62 -10.63
C GLN A 18 5.24 -14.30 -11.99
N GLU A 19 4.25 -15.07 -12.43
CA GLU A 19 4.24 -15.74 -13.73
C GLU A 19 3.85 -14.79 -14.87
N ASN A 20 3.29 -13.62 -14.57
CA ASN A 20 2.94 -12.60 -15.55
C ASN A 20 4.16 -11.69 -15.82
N PRO A 21 4.67 -11.65 -17.08
CA PRO A 21 5.86 -10.87 -17.42
C PRO A 21 5.69 -9.34 -17.24
N GLU A 22 4.45 -8.86 -17.12
CA GLU A 22 4.18 -7.44 -16.83
C GLU A 22 4.53 -7.08 -15.39
N TYR A 23 4.47 -8.03 -14.46
CA TYR A 23 4.67 -7.79 -13.03
C TYR A 23 5.91 -8.49 -12.48
N GLY A 24 6.03 -9.83 -12.67
CA GLY A 24 7.08 -10.63 -12.04
C GLY A 24 7.04 -10.51 -10.51
N GLY A 25 8.18 -10.23 -9.92
CA GLY A 25 8.27 -9.75 -8.55
C GLY A 25 8.57 -10.78 -7.48
N LYS A 26 8.64 -10.30 -6.25
CA LYS A 26 9.04 -11.09 -5.09
C LYS A 26 8.16 -10.82 -3.88
N VAL A 27 7.89 -11.88 -3.11
CA VAL A 27 7.20 -11.81 -1.82
C VAL A 27 8.24 -11.68 -0.70
N TYR A 28 7.92 -10.81 0.26
CA TYR A 28 8.67 -10.59 1.49
C TYR A 28 7.71 -10.78 2.66
N SER A 29 7.86 -11.84 3.44
CA SER A 29 6.96 -12.18 4.54
C SER A 29 7.64 -11.97 5.89
N LEU A 30 6.89 -11.43 6.85
CA LEU A 30 7.30 -11.31 8.25
C LEU A 30 6.92 -12.54 9.06
N THR A 31 6.03 -13.40 8.54
CA THR A 31 5.59 -14.63 9.22
C THR A 31 6.78 -15.60 9.38
N PRO A 32 7.10 -16.02 10.61
CA PRO A 32 8.25 -16.91 10.85
C PRO A 32 8.11 -18.29 10.21
N ASP A 33 6.93 -18.88 10.36
CA ASP A 33 6.63 -20.23 9.87
C ASP A 33 5.13 -20.37 9.56
N PHE A 34 4.76 -21.46 8.90
CA PHE A 34 3.39 -21.86 8.61
C PHE A 34 3.09 -23.20 9.30
N ASP A 35 2.47 -23.15 10.48
CA ASP A 35 2.05 -24.37 11.21
C ASP A 35 3.20 -25.36 11.41
N GLY A 36 4.38 -24.85 11.80
CA GLY A 36 5.59 -25.64 12.00
C GLY A 36 6.44 -25.89 10.75
N ALA A 37 5.96 -25.48 9.56
CA ALA A 37 6.75 -25.51 8.34
C ALA A 37 7.45 -24.17 8.10
N LYS A 38 8.73 -24.23 7.70
CA LYS A 38 9.51 -23.02 7.38
C LYS A 38 8.86 -22.21 6.27
N ASN A 39 8.66 -20.92 6.51
CA ASN A 39 8.16 -19.99 5.48
C ASN A 39 9.28 -19.67 4.48
N PRO A 40 9.14 -20.05 3.19
CA PRO A 40 10.17 -19.80 2.18
C PRO A 40 10.34 -18.30 1.84
N ASN A 41 9.34 -17.47 2.14
CA ASN A 41 9.35 -16.04 1.87
C ASN A 41 9.76 -15.20 3.08
N LYS A 42 10.11 -15.85 4.20
CA LYS A 42 10.54 -15.14 5.41
C LYS A 42 11.79 -14.31 5.14
N ILE A 43 11.76 -13.06 5.60
CA ILE A 43 12.90 -12.16 5.54
C ILE A 43 13.60 -12.02 6.90
N SER A 44 14.84 -11.52 6.87
CA SER A 44 15.58 -11.16 8.10
C SER A 44 15.18 -9.77 8.60
N ASP A 45 15.55 -9.47 9.85
CA ASP A 45 15.30 -8.14 10.44
C ASP A 45 16.06 -7.02 9.70
N GLU A 46 17.25 -7.32 9.17
CA GLU A 46 18.02 -6.37 8.37
C GLU A 46 17.29 -6.06 7.06
N GLU A 47 16.78 -7.10 6.40
CA GLU A 47 16.02 -6.94 5.16
C GLU A 47 14.70 -6.18 5.43
N TYR A 48 14.02 -6.48 6.54
CA TYR A 48 12.84 -5.72 6.96
C TYR A 48 13.15 -4.23 7.12
N LYS A 49 14.20 -3.88 7.88
CA LYS A 49 14.62 -2.48 8.07
C LYS A 49 14.97 -1.80 6.75
N ARG A 50 15.64 -2.52 5.84
CA ARG A 50 15.96 -2.03 4.49
C ARG A 50 14.69 -1.69 3.69
N LEU A 51 13.71 -2.59 3.68
CA LEU A 51 12.44 -2.42 2.98
C LEU A 51 11.59 -1.29 3.56
N VAL A 52 11.56 -1.14 4.89
CA VAL A 52 10.89 -0.02 5.57
C VAL A 52 11.52 1.31 5.19
N LYS A 53 12.88 1.40 5.21
CA LYS A 53 13.60 2.60 4.80
C LYS A 53 13.36 2.96 3.33
N ALA A 54 13.18 1.96 2.47
CA ALA A 54 12.86 2.12 1.06
C ALA A 54 11.37 2.36 0.76
N HIS A 55 10.51 2.46 1.79
CA HIS A 55 9.06 2.57 1.68
C HIS A 55 8.38 1.43 0.89
N VAL A 56 9.00 0.27 0.83
CA VAL A 56 8.45 -0.95 0.22
C VAL A 56 7.63 -1.76 1.23
N MET A 57 7.99 -1.69 2.50
CA MET A 57 7.30 -2.35 3.61
C MET A 57 6.81 -1.29 4.61
N PHE A 58 5.72 -1.57 5.30
CA PHE A 58 5.20 -0.76 6.40
C PHE A 58 6.01 -0.94 7.68
N LYS A 59 5.88 0.04 8.59
CA LYS A 59 6.57 0.03 9.89
C LYS A 59 5.95 -1.01 10.84
N ASP A 60 6.70 -1.33 11.88
CA ASP A 60 6.22 -2.13 13.00
C ASP A 60 4.96 -1.49 13.61
N MET A 61 3.86 -2.22 13.52
CA MET A 61 2.55 -1.75 13.95
C MET A 61 2.33 -1.96 15.45
N ASP A 62 3.08 -2.86 16.08
CA ASP A 62 2.98 -3.11 17.53
C ASP A 62 3.59 -1.95 18.35
N ALA A 63 4.40 -1.13 17.71
CA ALA A 63 4.93 0.10 18.29
C ALA A 63 3.91 1.25 18.34
N ASP A 64 2.78 1.17 17.60
CA ASP A 64 1.75 2.20 17.56
C ASP A 64 0.64 1.91 18.58
N PRO A 65 0.45 2.76 19.63
CA PRO A 65 -0.56 2.53 20.66
C PRO A 65 -2.01 2.49 20.13
N TYR A 66 -2.31 3.26 19.07
CA TYR A 66 -3.66 3.30 18.49
C TYR A 66 -3.96 2.00 17.72
N LEU A 67 -3.04 1.55 16.89
CA LEU A 67 -3.18 0.28 16.16
C LEU A 67 -3.25 -0.91 17.13
N LYS A 68 -2.50 -0.86 18.22
CA LYS A 68 -2.53 -1.86 19.30
C LYS A 68 -3.88 -1.87 20.01
N SER A 69 -4.40 -0.73 20.43
CA SER A 69 -5.69 -0.63 21.12
C SER A 69 -6.87 -1.02 20.24
N ALA A 70 -6.77 -0.78 18.93
CA ALA A 70 -7.77 -1.21 17.95
C ALA A 70 -7.68 -2.71 17.59
N GLY A 71 -6.69 -3.45 18.12
CA GLY A 71 -6.45 -4.86 17.80
C GLY A 71 -5.86 -5.10 16.41
N ILE A 72 -5.49 -4.05 15.68
CA ILE A 72 -4.94 -4.16 14.32
C ILE A 72 -3.56 -4.81 14.36
N SER A 73 -2.73 -4.51 15.36
CA SER A 73 -1.40 -5.12 15.53
C SER A 73 -1.41 -6.52 16.15
N SER A 74 -2.59 -7.05 16.50
CA SER A 74 -2.71 -8.40 17.05
C SER A 74 -2.00 -9.43 16.17
N ASP A 75 -1.37 -10.43 16.79
CA ASP A 75 -0.60 -11.49 16.11
C ASP A 75 0.64 -10.97 15.33
N TRP A 76 1.14 -9.77 15.64
CA TRP A 76 2.39 -9.32 15.02
C TRP A 76 3.54 -10.31 15.30
N PRO A 77 4.34 -10.70 14.27
CA PRO A 77 4.33 -10.27 12.86
C PRO A 77 3.60 -11.23 11.92
N TYR A 78 2.80 -12.15 12.42
CA TYR A 78 2.14 -13.20 11.64
C TYR A 78 1.10 -12.64 10.64
N GLY A 79 1.07 -13.25 9.44
CA GLY A 79 0.14 -12.89 8.37
C GLY A 79 0.43 -11.52 7.73
N ARG A 80 1.70 -11.10 7.73
CA ARG A 80 2.11 -9.76 7.30
C ARG A 80 3.30 -9.80 6.36
N GLY A 81 3.30 -8.86 5.41
CA GLY A 81 4.38 -8.74 4.46
C GLY A 81 4.01 -7.90 3.26
N CYS A 82 4.82 -7.99 2.22
CA CYS A 82 4.54 -7.35 0.94
C CYS A 82 5.00 -8.21 -0.24
N TRP A 83 4.39 -7.93 -1.38
CA TRP A 83 4.91 -8.30 -2.70
C TRP A 83 5.32 -7.02 -3.43
N GLN A 84 6.41 -7.08 -4.20
CA GLN A 84 6.87 -5.99 -5.04
C GLN A 84 7.19 -6.51 -6.43
N SER A 85 6.73 -5.81 -7.49
CA SER A 85 7.04 -6.13 -8.88
C SER A 85 8.53 -5.96 -9.20
N ASP A 86 9.01 -6.62 -10.25
CA ASP A 86 10.41 -6.55 -10.69
C ASP A 86 10.84 -5.13 -11.08
N ASP A 87 9.94 -4.37 -11.72
CA ASP A 87 10.17 -2.96 -12.08
C ASP A 87 10.02 -1.98 -10.90
N LYS A 88 9.67 -2.49 -9.69
CA LYS A 88 9.49 -1.73 -8.45
C LYS A 88 8.37 -0.68 -8.49
N GLN A 89 7.49 -0.72 -9.49
CA GLN A 89 6.40 0.24 -9.63
C GLN A 89 5.12 -0.21 -8.93
N CYS A 90 4.98 -1.50 -8.63
CA CYS A 90 3.83 -2.08 -7.98
C CYS A 90 4.22 -2.72 -6.64
N ILE A 91 3.42 -2.45 -5.62
CA ILE A 91 3.60 -3.01 -4.29
C ILE A 91 2.23 -3.43 -3.76
N ILE A 92 2.14 -4.60 -3.15
CA ILE A 92 0.97 -5.05 -2.42
C ILE A 92 1.40 -5.33 -0.97
N TRP A 93 0.87 -4.57 -0.03
CA TRP A 93 0.99 -4.89 1.39
C TRP A 93 -0.15 -5.82 1.80
N PHE A 94 0.15 -6.82 2.59
CA PHE A 94 -0.86 -7.68 3.20
C PHE A 94 -0.72 -7.69 4.71
N GLY A 95 -1.87 -7.58 5.39
CA GLY A 95 -1.96 -7.59 6.84
C GLY A 95 -1.41 -6.31 7.52
N GLU A 96 -1.43 -5.17 6.83
CA GLU A 96 -1.20 -3.88 7.46
C GLU A 96 -2.49 -3.41 8.18
N GLU A 97 -2.95 -2.20 8.05
CA GLU A 97 -4.20 -1.69 8.62
C GLU A 97 -5.41 -2.46 8.04
N ASP A 98 -5.48 -2.57 6.73
CA ASP A 98 -6.42 -3.41 6.00
C ASP A 98 -5.75 -4.74 5.59
N GLN A 99 -6.55 -5.71 5.14
CA GLN A 99 -6.01 -6.98 4.64
C GLN A 99 -5.10 -6.78 3.45
N LEU A 100 -5.42 -5.83 2.56
CA LEU A 100 -4.61 -5.48 1.41
C LEU A 100 -4.52 -3.96 1.24
N ARG A 101 -3.33 -3.50 0.87
CA ARG A 101 -3.09 -2.18 0.30
C ARG A 101 -2.33 -2.35 -0.99
N ILE A 102 -2.97 -2.08 -2.11
CA ILE A 102 -2.43 -2.28 -3.45
C ILE A 102 -2.02 -0.92 -4.01
N MET A 103 -0.77 -0.80 -4.41
CA MET A 103 -0.18 0.46 -4.86
C MET A 103 0.48 0.28 -6.23
N CYS A 104 0.25 1.24 -7.11
CA CYS A 104 0.95 1.34 -8.39
C CYS A 104 1.44 2.76 -8.59
N MET A 105 2.70 2.92 -8.95
CA MET A 105 3.38 4.20 -9.11
C MET A 105 4.15 4.20 -10.43
N LYS A 106 4.09 5.32 -11.15
CA LYS A 106 4.84 5.50 -12.40
C LYS A 106 5.27 6.95 -12.56
N LYS A 107 6.47 7.17 -13.04
CA LYS A 107 6.92 8.51 -13.45
C LYS A 107 6.17 8.95 -14.71
N GLY A 108 5.77 10.22 -14.77
CA GLY A 108 5.08 10.81 -15.91
C GLY A 108 3.61 11.10 -15.63
N THR A 109 2.84 11.38 -16.67
CA THR A 109 1.47 11.89 -16.60
C THR A 109 0.40 10.90 -17.06
N LYS A 110 0.78 9.67 -17.36
CA LYS A 110 -0.12 8.64 -17.92
C LYS A 110 -0.87 7.89 -16.82
N LEU A 111 -1.82 8.56 -16.16
CA LEU A 111 -2.61 7.98 -15.05
C LEU A 111 -3.45 6.79 -15.49
N ASN A 112 -3.92 6.74 -16.74
CA ASN A 112 -4.63 5.59 -17.28
C ASN A 112 -3.79 4.30 -17.27
N GLU A 113 -2.51 4.38 -17.60
CA GLU A 113 -1.62 3.21 -17.54
C GLU A 113 -1.42 2.73 -16.09
N VAL A 114 -1.26 3.67 -15.16
CA VAL A 114 -1.18 3.36 -13.71
C VAL A 114 -2.44 2.67 -13.23
N PHE A 115 -3.61 3.19 -13.61
CA PHE A 115 -4.89 2.63 -13.22
C PHE A 115 -5.11 1.23 -13.83
N THR A 116 -4.76 1.02 -15.10
CA THR A 116 -4.88 -0.29 -15.76
C THR A 116 -4.04 -1.35 -15.03
N ARG A 117 -2.79 -1.03 -14.67
CA ARG A 117 -1.93 -1.94 -13.91
C ARG A 117 -2.47 -2.20 -12.50
N LEU A 118 -2.96 -1.16 -11.82
CA LEU A 118 -3.60 -1.29 -10.52
C LEU A 118 -4.80 -2.23 -10.60
N LYS A 119 -5.66 -2.03 -11.60
CA LYS A 119 -6.84 -2.88 -11.82
C LYS A 119 -6.45 -4.33 -12.08
N GLY A 120 -5.42 -4.59 -12.87
CA GLY A 120 -4.94 -5.96 -13.11
C GLY A 120 -4.51 -6.68 -11.82
N MET A 121 -3.88 -5.99 -10.88
CA MET A 121 -3.55 -6.56 -9.56
C MET A 121 -4.79 -6.83 -8.70
N LEU A 122 -5.78 -5.92 -8.73
CA LEU A 122 -7.05 -6.10 -8.03
C LEU A 122 -7.80 -7.31 -8.57
N ASP A 123 -7.94 -7.41 -9.88
CA ASP A 123 -8.62 -8.52 -10.56
C ASP A 123 -7.91 -9.86 -10.26
N THR A 124 -6.57 -9.85 -10.23
CA THR A 124 -5.80 -11.05 -9.86
C THR A 124 -6.06 -11.46 -8.40
N ALA A 125 -6.13 -10.51 -7.47
CA ALA A 125 -6.44 -10.82 -6.08
C ALA A 125 -7.86 -11.42 -5.94
N GLU A 126 -8.87 -10.86 -6.60
CA GLU A 126 -10.24 -11.36 -6.56
C GLU A 126 -10.45 -12.66 -7.34
N SER A 127 -9.55 -13.04 -8.25
CA SER A 127 -9.62 -14.33 -8.97
C SER A 127 -9.32 -15.54 -8.08
N ILE A 128 -8.76 -15.31 -6.91
CA ILE A 128 -8.41 -16.38 -5.97
C ILE A 128 -9.66 -16.80 -5.20
N ASP A 129 -9.96 -18.09 -5.22
CA ASP A 129 -11.09 -18.64 -4.49
C ASP A 129 -11.04 -18.29 -2.99
N GLY A 130 -12.18 -17.80 -2.49
CA GLY A 130 -12.32 -17.33 -1.11
C GLY A 130 -11.79 -15.90 -0.84
N VAL A 131 -11.24 -15.21 -1.85
CA VAL A 131 -10.86 -13.77 -1.74
C VAL A 131 -11.92 -12.89 -2.38
N LYS A 132 -12.53 -12.03 -1.60
CA LYS A 132 -13.54 -11.06 -2.08
C LYS A 132 -13.39 -9.76 -1.30
N PHE A 133 -13.38 -8.64 -2.00
CA PHE A 133 -13.38 -7.33 -1.34
C PHE A 133 -14.73 -7.08 -0.65
N ALA A 134 -14.68 -6.73 0.63
CA ALA A 134 -15.87 -6.40 1.41
C ALA A 134 -16.50 -5.13 0.86
N ARG A 135 -17.78 -5.19 0.51
CA ARG A 135 -18.53 -4.07 -0.06
C ARG A 135 -19.90 -3.96 0.58
N SER A 136 -20.30 -2.74 0.86
CA SER A 136 -21.64 -2.35 1.31
C SER A 136 -22.31 -1.51 0.23
N ASP A 137 -23.60 -1.72 -0.01
CA ASP A 137 -24.37 -0.89 -0.97
C ASP A 137 -24.46 0.56 -0.50
N LYS A 138 -24.44 0.79 0.83
CA LYS A 138 -24.53 2.12 1.42
C LYS A 138 -23.17 2.82 1.51
N TYR A 139 -22.11 2.10 1.83
CA TYR A 139 -20.81 2.68 2.20
C TYR A 139 -19.69 2.39 1.19
N GLY A 140 -19.93 1.62 0.14
CA GLY A 140 -18.92 1.20 -0.81
C GLY A 140 -17.99 0.13 -0.24
N TYR A 141 -16.71 0.18 -0.55
CA TYR A 141 -15.73 -0.74 0.02
C TYR A 141 -15.54 -0.49 1.51
N VAL A 142 -15.57 -1.57 2.29
CA VAL A 142 -15.46 -1.53 3.75
C VAL A 142 -14.00 -1.74 4.14
N THR A 143 -13.49 -0.82 4.94
CA THR A 143 -12.08 -0.77 5.37
C THR A 143 -11.99 -0.65 6.89
N SER A 144 -10.83 -0.98 7.46
CA SER A 144 -10.59 -0.88 8.90
C SER A 144 -10.68 0.57 9.39
N CYS A 145 -10.13 1.51 8.62
CA CYS A 145 -10.25 2.94 8.92
C CYS A 145 -11.43 3.56 8.18
N PRO A 146 -12.38 4.22 8.88
CA PRO A 146 -13.53 4.86 8.26
C PRO A 146 -13.18 5.91 7.20
N SER A 147 -12.00 6.52 7.27
CA SER A 147 -11.53 7.49 6.29
C SER A 147 -11.27 6.90 4.90
N ASN A 148 -11.13 5.57 4.80
CA ASN A 148 -10.90 4.86 3.55
C ASN A 148 -12.19 4.26 2.94
N LEU A 149 -13.33 4.37 3.62
CA LEU A 149 -14.63 3.88 3.12
C LEU A 149 -15.00 4.55 1.79
N GLY A 150 -15.75 3.84 0.97
CA GLY A 150 -16.27 4.33 -0.31
C GLY A 150 -15.58 3.68 -1.49
N THR A 151 -14.80 4.43 -2.26
CA THR A 151 -14.06 3.86 -3.38
C THR A 151 -12.91 2.97 -2.95
N GLY A 152 -12.44 3.08 -1.71
CA GLY A 152 -11.23 2.41 -1.23
C GLY A 152 -9.97 2.83 -2.01
N MET A 153 -10.05 3.87 -2.84
CA MET A 153 -8.98 4.27 -3.76
C MET A 153 -8.56 5.72 -3.50
N ARG A 154 -7.26 5.93 -3.52
CA ARG A 154 -6.63 7.24 -3.52
C ARG A 154 -5.75 7.37 -4.76
N ALA A 155 -5.94 8.43 -5.54
CA ALA A 155 -5.04 8.83 -6.60
C ALA A 155 -4.24 10.06 -6.15
N SER A 156 -2.95 10.10 -6.43
CA SER A 156 -2.10 11.25 -6.12
C SER A 156 -1.03 11.45 -7.19
N VAL A 157 -0.62 12.70 -7.35
CA VAL A 157 0.50 13.08 -8.22
C VAL A 157 1.50 13.90 -7.43
N HIS A 158 2.78 13.65 -7.64
CA HIS A 158 3.87 14.45 -7.11
C HIS A 158 4.37 15.37 -8.21
N ILE A 159 4.22 16.66 -8.03
CA ILE A 159 4.56 17.69 -9.03
C ILE A 159 5.55 18.66 -8.41
N LYS A 160 6.66 18.91 -9.13
CA LYS A 160 7.59 19.99 -8.77
C LYS A 160 7.03 21.33 -9.24
N ILE A 161 6.74 22.21 -8.30
CA ILE A 161 6.12 23.51 -8.54
C ILE A 161 6.87 24.66 -7.82
N PRO A 162 8.20 24.79 -8.04
CA PRO A 162 9.03 25.72 -7.27
C PRO A 162 8.56 27.18 -7.32
N ASN A 163 7.94 27.58 -8.43
CA ASN A 163 7.40 28.94 -8.56
C ASN A 163 6.17 29.21 -7.66
N LEU A 164 5.35 28.17 -7.41
CA LEU A 164 4.19 28.29 -6.51
C LEU A 164 4.58 28.18 -5.04
N THR A 165 5.70 27.54 -4.75
CA THR A 165 6.21 27.29 -3.40
C THR A 165 7.45 28.14 -3.07
N SER A 166 7.73 29.18 -3.85
CA SER A 166 8.92 30.03 -3.70
C SER A 166 8.96 30.79 -2.37
N ASP A 167 7.83 30.95 -1.69
CA ASP A 167 7.70 31.54 -0.36
C ASP A 167 7.84 30.50 0.78
N GLY A 168 8.19 29.26 0.46
CA GLY A 168 8.32 28.16 1.42
C GLY A 168 6.97 27.63 1.93
N THR A 169 5.83 28.03 1.31
CA THR A 169 4.49 27.60 1.72
C THR A 169 3.73 26.93 0.59
N ASP A 170 2.72 26.13 0.95
CA ASP A 170 1.80 25.48 0.01
C ASP A 170 0.51 26.30 -0.25
N LYS A 171 0.41 27.52 0.26
CA LYS A 171 -0.81 28.35 0.21
C LYS A 171 -1.31 28.58 -1.20
N LYS A 172 -0.43 28.93 -2.14
CA LYS A 172 -0.80 29.17 -3.54
C LYS A 172 -1.28 27.89 -4.22
N ALA A 173 -0.60 26.76 -3.96
CA ALA A 173 -1.00 25.46 -4.48
C ALA A 173 -2.38 25.05 -3.93
N LYS A 174 -2.62 25.23 -2.64
CA LYS A 174 -3.93 24.98 -2.00
C LYS A 174 -5.04 25.86 -2.57
N ALA A 175 -4.75 27.13 -2.84
CA ALA A 175 -5.72 28.06 -3.45
C ALA A 175 -6.16 27.63 -4.86
N ILE A 176 -5.27 26.99 -5.62
CA ILE A 176 -5.56 26.46 -6.96
C ILE A 176 -6.28 25.11 -6.87
N ALA A 177 -5.81 24.22 -6.01
CA ALA A 177 -6.29 22.84 -5.93
C ALA A 177 -7.65 22.71 -5.21
N GLY A 178 -7.87 23.53 -4.18
CA GLY A 178 -9.09 23.48 -3.37
C GLY A 178 -10.39 23.59 -4.15
N PRO A 179 -10.58 24.59 -5.04
CA PRO A 179 -11.77 24.71 -5.89
C PRO A 179 -12.01 23.53 -6.84
N LEU A 180 -10.95 22.74 -7.12
CA LEU A 180 -11.04 21.53 -7.94
C LEU A 180 -11.37 20.26 -7.10
N GLY A 181 -11.60 20.41 -5.80
CA GLY A 181 -11.86 19.29 -4.90
C GLY A 181 -10.61 18.45 -4.58
N LEU A 182 -9.41 19.00 -4.82
CA LEU A 182 -8.14 18.33 -4.60
C LEU A 182 -7.51 18.79 -3.28
N SER A 183 -6.82 17.87 -2.58
CA SER A 183 -6.02 18.18 -1.41
C SER A 183 -4.53 18.29 -1.77
N VAL A 184 -3.85 19.27 -1.21
CA VAL A 184 -2.38 19.44 -1.35
C VAL A 184 -1.71 18.98 -0.07
N ARG A 185 -0.66 18.15 -0.22
CA ARG A 185 0.13 17.59 0.88
C ARG A 185 1.62 17.70 0.54
N GLY A 186 2.48 17.77 1.55
CA GLY A 186 3.93 17.68 1.34
C GLY A 186 4.37 16.28 0.92
N VAL A 187 5.65 16.13 0.60
CA VAL A 187 6.26 14.90 0.05
C VAL A 187 6.00 13.66 0.91
N GLY A 188 5.97 13.82 2.23
CA GLY A 188 5.75 12.72 3.17
C GLY A 188 4.29 12.48 3.55
N GLY A 189 3.32 13.20 2.96
CA GLY A 189 1.88 13.08 3.26
C GLY A 189 1.31 14.29 4.01
N GLU A 190 0.20 14.07 4.72
CA GLU A 190 -0.52 15.13 5.45
C GLU A 190 0.35 15.70 6.57
N HIS A 191 0.33 17.02 6.72
CA HIS A 191 1.14 17.78 7.69
C HIS A 191 2.67 17.69 7.49
N THR A 192 3.16 17.22 6.36
CA THR A 192 4.59 17.22 6.06
C THR A 192 5.01 18.50 5.34
N PRO A 193 6.24 18.97 5.55
CA PRO A 193 6.75 20.16 4.87
C PRO A 193 6.91 19.91 3.38
N ILE A 194 6.91 21.00 2.62
CA ILE A 194 7.29 20.98 1.20
C ILE A 194 8.73 20.46 1.09
N GLY A 195 8.98 19.60 0.09
CA GLY A 195 10.33 19.14 -0.21
C GLY A 195 11.25 20.28 -0.57
N ALA A 196 12.56 20.13 -0.27
CA ALA A 196 13.57 21.15 -0.54
C ALA A 196 13.64 21.59 -2.03
N ASP A 197 13.11 20.77 -2.93
CA ASP A 197 13.04 21.02 -4.37
C ASP A 197 11.69 21.61 -4.84
N GLY A 198 10.82 22.02 -3.91
CA GLY A 198 9.50 22.58 -4.19
C GLY A 198 8.43 21.57 -4.55
N THR A 199 8.63 20.30 -4.19
CA THR A 199 7.64 19.20 -4.40
C THR A 199 6.64 19.13 -3.28
#